data_2f92815716438c5c52759305b6b2960d
#
_entry.id   2f92815716438c5c52759305b6b2960d
#
_cell.length_a   1.000
_cell.length_b   1.000
_cell.length_c   1.000
_cell.angle_alpha   90.00
_cell.angle_beta   90.00
_cell.angle_gamma   90.00
#
_symmetry.space_group_name_H-M   'P 1'
#
loop_
_entity.id
_entity.type
_entity.pdbx_description
1 polymer ?
#
loop_
_entity_poly.entity_id
_entity_poly.type
_entity_poly.pdbx_seq_one_letter_code
_entity_poly.pdbx_strand_id
1 'polypeptide(L)'
;MGGLLYRNEWSSISGILSYGVCGFEICGEDLTRDIGNQYKKKMQEEVKKIKEHEDDYVRLARTTIEHYVKEKVEIIPEVTEEMKRRAGVFVSIHEEGRLRGCIGTFMPVQDNIALEIVHNAISACSEDPRFDPITEEELDNLVISVDVLGEIEPVEDISTLDPRIYGIIVSHGSKRGLLLPDLEGVDTVTDQIQIACHKAGIHEGEKIKIERFKVIRHD
;
A
#
# COMPACT_ATOMS: atom_id res chain seq x y z
N MET A 1 2.96 -19.79 -2.13
CA MET A 1 2.12 -18.89 -1.34
C MET A 1 3.06 -18.07 -0.47
N GLY A 2 3.53 -16.96 -0.95
CA GLY A 2 4.41 -16.04 -0.23
C GLY A 2 3.76 -14.67 -0.29
N GLY A 3 3.17 -14.23 0.84
CA GLY A 3 2.68 -12.87 0.96
C GLY A 3 3.86 -11.91 0.92
N LEU A 4 3.85 -11.01 -0.02
CA LEU A 4 4.74 -9.86 -0.06
C LEU A 4 4.38 -8.95 1.12
N LEU A 5 5.23 -8.93 2.12
CA LEU A 5 5.10 -8.01 3.25
C LEU A 5 5.84 -6.72 2.91
N TYR A 6 5.14 -5.60 3.01
CA TYR A 6 5.76 -4.28 2.96
C TYR A 6 6.49 -4.01 4.28
N ARG A 7 7.65 -3.37 4.18
CA ARG A 7 8.38 -2.92 5.36
C ARG A 7 7.64 -1.75 5.97
N ASN A 8 6.96 -1.99 7.08
CA ASN A 8 6.43 -0.94 7.93
C ASN A 8 7.29 -0.83 9.19
N GLU A 9 7.55 0.37 9.67
CA GLU A 9 8.21 0.65 10.96
C GLU A 9 7.47 0.06 12.19
N TRP A 10 6.39 -0.67 11.95
CA TRP A 10 5.58 -1.40 12.95
C TRP A 10 6.26 -2.65 13.51
N SER A 11 7.43 -3.04 13.01
CA SER A 11 8.17 -4.23 13.51
C SER A 11 8.62 -4.11 14.98
N SER A 12 8.58 -2.91 15.56
CA SER A 12 8.94 -2.72 16.97
C SER A 12 7.85 -3.09 17.98
N ILE A 13 6.60 -3.30 17.53
CA ILE A 13 5.46 -3.60 18.44
C ILE A 13 5.22 -5.11 18.56
N SER A 14 5.58 -5.91 17.55
CA SER A 14 5.42 -7.37 17.61
C SER A 14 6.39 -8.07 18.58
N GLY A 15 7.41 -7.38 19.08
CA GLY A 15 8.40 -7.91 20.04
C GLY A 15 7.87 -8.12 21.47
N ILE A 16 6.67 -7.65 21.81
CA ILE A 16 6.16 -7.70 23.19
C ILE A 16 5.30 -8.94 23.46
N LEU A 17 4.90 -9.69 22.46
CA LEU A 17 3.99 -10.85 22.63
C LEU A 17 4.69 -12.21 22.76
N SER A 18 6.03 -12.30 22.84
CA SER A 18 6.75 -13.59 22.94
C SER A 18 7.18 -13.98 24.34
N TYR A 19 6.70 -13.38 25.42
CA TYR A 19 7.04 -13.81 26.77
C TYR A 19 5.85 -14.43 27.51
N GLY A 20 5.90 -15.76 27.64
CA GLY A 20 5.45 -16.43 28.84
C GLY A 20 4.00 -16.91 28.85
N VAL A 21 3.72 -18.00 28.14
CA VAL A 21 2.70 -18.94 28.64
C VAL A 21 3.40 -19.88 29.63
N CYS A 22 3.45 -19.47 30.89
CA CYS A 22 3.71 -20.39 32.01
C CYS A 22 2.43 -20.40 32.85
N GLY A 23 1.86 -21.58 33.01
CA GLY A 23 0.54 -21.80 33.58
C GLY A 23 0.33 -21.18 34.97
N PHE A 24 -0.78 -20.49 35.10
CA PHE A 24 -1.56 -20.35 36.31
C PHE A 24 -3.02 -20.19 35.89
N GLU A 25 -3.84 -21.20 36.19
CA GLU A 25 -5.29 -21.09 36.24
C GLU A 25 -5.67 -20.16 37.38
N ILE A 26 -5.95 -18.89 37.07
CA ILE A 26 -6.64 -17.96 37.96
C ILE A 26 -7.54 -17.08 37.11
N CYS A 27 -8.85 -17.18 37.27
CA CYS A 27 -9.94 -16.27 36.84
C CYS A 27 -9.58 -15.35 35.60
N GLY A 28 -9.56 -15.95 34.40
CA GLY A 28 -8.84 -15.35 33.30
C GLY A 28 -9.67 -14.55 32.28
N GLU A 29 -11.00 -14.48 32.38
CA GLU A 29 -11.80 -13.78 31.36
C GLU A 29 -11.71 -12.25 31.45
N ASP A 30 -11.59 -11.69 32.63
CA ASP A 30 -11.51 -10.22 32.82
C ASP A 30 -10.14 -9.65 32.44
N LEU A 31 -9.03 -10.33 32.76
CA LEU A 31 -7.68 -9.82 32.48
C LEU A 31 -7.37 -9.80 30.97
N THR A 32 -7.77 -10.82 30.25
CA THR A 32 -7.59 -10.89 28.78
C THR A 32 -8.45 -9.85 28.07
N ARG A 33 -9.64 -9.55 28.59
CA ARG A 33 -10.54 -8.52 28.08
C ARG A 33 -9.99 -7.12 28.33
N ASP A 34 -9.42 -6.86 29.51
CA ASP A 34 -8.81 -5.58 29.85
C ASP A 34 -7.54 -5.30 29.03
N ILE A 35 -6.67 -6.28 28.84
CA ILE A 35 -5.48 -6.16 27.98
C ILE A 35 -5.90 -5.91 26.53
N GLY A 36 -6.90 -6.62 26.02
CA GLY A 36 -7.43 -6.41 24.67
C GLY A 36 -8.02 -5.00 24.48
N ASN A 37 -8.75 -4.49 25.47
CA ASN A 37 -9.31 -3.14 25.43
C ASN A 37 -8.23 -2.04 25.50
N GLN A 38 -7.21 -2.24 26.34
CA GLN A 38 -6.07 -1.30 26.43
C GLN A 38 -5.25 -1.27 25.12
N TYR A 39 -5.04 -2.44 24.51
CA TYR A 39 -4.37 -2.53 23.21
C TYR A 39 -5.15 -1.81 22.11
N LYS A 40 -6.46 -2.08 21.99
CA LYS A 40 -7.33 -1.39 21.03
C LYS A 40 -7.32 0.12 21.20
N LYS A 41 -7.42 0.60 22.45
CA LYS A 41 -7.38 2.04 22.74
C LYS A 41 -6.05 2.67 22.33
N LYS A 42 -4.93 2.00 22.60
CA LYS A 42 -3.60 2.48 22.19
C LYS A 42 -3.47 2.54 20.68
N MET A 43 -3.93 1.52 19.97
CA MET A 43 -3.93 1.51 18.50
C MET A 43 -4.78 2.65 17.92
N GLN A 44 -5.98 2.89 18.46
CA GLN A 44 -6.83 3.99 18.04
C GLN A 44 -6.19 5.36 18.27
N GLU A 45 -5.48 5.54 19.40
CA GLU A 45 -4.74 6.78 19.68
C GLU A 45 -3.57 6.99 18.68
N GLU A 46 -2.90 5.92 18.27
CA GLU A 46 -1.83 5.97 17.26
C GLU A 46 -2.41 6.30 15.87
N VAL A 47 -3.47 5.63 15.44
CA VAL A 47 -4.16 5.92 14.17
C VAL A 47 -4.65 7.37 14.15
N LYS A 48 -5.20 7.86 15.26
CA LYS A 48 -5.63 9.26 15.36
C LYS A 48 -4.49 10.24 15.15
N LYS A 49 -3.31 9.98 15.72
CA LYS A 49 -2.13 10.83 15.53
C LYS A 49 -1.65 10.82 14.07
N ILE A 50 -1.70 9.66 13.41
CA ILE A 50 -1.38 9.56 11.98
C ILE A 50 -2.35 10.42 11.17
N LYS A 51 -3.67 10.28 11.41
CA LYS A 51 -4.71 11.08 10.73
C LYS A 51 -4.51 12.60 10.88
N GLU A 52 -3.99 13.06 12.01
CA GLU A 52 -3.73 14.49 12.26
C GLU A 52 -2.58 15.06 11.41
N HIS A 53 -1.70 14.20 10.86
CA HIS A 53 -0.52 14.59 10.09
C HIS A 53 -0.62 14.23 8.60
N GLU A 54 -1.71 13.62 8.16
CA GLU A 54 -1.94 13.29 6.76
C GLU A 54 -1.85 14.53 5.87
N ASP A 55 -1.18 14.38 4.73
CA ASP A 55 -1.12 15.41 3.72
C ASP A 55 -2.37 15.44 2.82
N ASP A 56 -2.42 16.32 1.84
CA ASP A 56 -3.58 16.48 0.96
C ASP A 56 -3.86 15.25 0.10
N TYR A 57 -2.84 14.45 -0.23
CA TYR A 57 -3.00 13.23 -1.02
C TYR A 57 -3.70 12.13 -0.21
N VAL A 58 -3.22 11.92 1.01
CA VAL A 58 -3.79 10.92 1.92
C VAL A 58 -5.18 11.34 2.40
N ARG A 59 -5.37 12.63 2.75
CA ARG A 59 -6.69 13.16 3.10
C ARG A 59 -7.72 12.98 1.99
N LEU A 60 -7.33 13.19 0.73
CA LEU A 60 -8.21 12.95 -0.41
C LEU A 60 -8.61 11.47 -0.52
N ALA A 61 -7.63 10.56 -0.41
CA ALA A 61 -7.89 9.12 -0.44
C ALA A 61 -8.81 8.71 0.71
N ARG A 62 -8.57 9.18 1.94
CA ARG A 62 -9.39 8.91 3.12
C ARG A 62 -10.82 9.39 2.94
N THR A 63 -11.00 10.67 2.56
CA THR A 63 -12.33 11.24 2.34
C THR A 63 -13.09 10.45 1.29
N THR A 64 -12.41 10.04 0.22
CA THR A 64 -13.01 9.21 -0.84
C THR A 64 -13.50 7.86 -0.29
N ILE A 65 -12.63 7.16 0.47
CA ILE A 65 -12.98 5.86 1.07
C ILE A 65 -14.15 6.00 2.02
N GLU A 66 -14.13 6.99 2.92
CA GLU A 66 -15.20 7.21 3.89
C GLU A 66 -16.55 7.49 3.23
N HIS A 67 -16.59 8.36 2.20
CA HIS A 67 -17.81 8.63 1.46
C HIS A 67 -18.30 7.41 0.69
N TYR A 68 -17.40 6.72 0.00
CA TYR A 68 -17.78 5.57 -0.79
C TYR A 68 -18.27 4.39 0.07
N VAL A 69 -17.63 4.14 1.21
CA VAL A 69 -18.05 3.06 2.12
C VAL A 69 -19.43 3.36 2.70
N LYS A 70 -19.69 4.59 3.14
CA LYS A 70 -20.95 5.00 3.80
C LYS A 70 -22.11 5.21 2.81
N GLU A 71 -21.84 5.85 1.68
CA GLU A 71 -22.89 6.40 0.82
C GLU A 71 -22.90 5.78 -0.59
N LYS A 72 -21.84 5.03 -0.96
CA LYS A 72 -21.58 4.51 -2.31
C LYS A 72 -21.53 5.62 -3.37
N VAL A 73 -21.06 6.80 -2.97
CA VAL A 73 -20.93 7.98 -3.82
C VAL A 73 -19.46 8.30 -4.04
N GLU A 74 -19.09 8.49 -5.29
CA GLU A 74 -17.79 9.02 -5.68
C GLU A 74 -17.76 10.54 -5.45
N ILE A 75 -16.70 11.04 -4.82
CA ILE A 75 -16.53 12.47 -4.59
C ILE A 75 -15.89 13.16 -5.81
N ILE A 76 -16.17 14.45 -5.97
CA ILE A 76 -15.47 15.31 -6.92
C ILE A 76 -14.32 15.97 -6.16
N PRO A 77 -13.04 15.65 -6.48
CA PRO A 77 -11.92 16.17 -5.71
C PRO A 77 -11.66 17.66 -5.99
N GLU A 78 -11.18 18.36 -4.98
CA GLU A 78 -10.49 19.62 -5.18
C GLU A 78 -9.08 19.35 -5.71
N VAL A 79 -8.73 19.91 -6.88
CA VAL A 79 -7.46 19.63 -7.55
C VAL A 79 -6.45 20.72 -7.21
N THR A 80 -5.43 20.38 -6.41
CA THR A 80 -4.31 21.29 -6.11
C THR A 80 -3.36 21.43 -7.32
N GLU A 81 -2.48 22.44 -7.32
CA GLU A 81 -1.53 22.64 -8.43
C GLU A 81 -0.62 21.41 -8.64
N GLU A 82 -0.18 20.77 -7.53
CA GLU A 82 0.68 19.61 -7.54
C GLU A 82 -0.02 18.36 -8.11
N MET A 83 -1.35 18.29 -7.97
CA MET A 83 -2.16 17.16 -8.43
C MET A 83 -2.65 17.31 -9.87
N LYS A 84 -2.42 18.44 -10.54
CA LYS A 84 -2.89 18.67 -11.93
C LYS A 84 -2.21 17.78 -12.96
N ARG A 85 -0.98 17.33 -12.71
CA ARG A 85 -0.29 16.45 -13.64
C ARG A 85 -0.89 15.05 -13.65
N ARG A 86 -0.66 14.31 -14.72
CA ARG A 86 -1.00 12.89 -14.82
C ARG A 86 0.15 12.04 -14.27
N ALA A 87 -0.15 11.08 -13.42
CA ALA A 87 0.79 10.08 -12.94
C ALA A 87 0.05 8.81 -12.55
N GLY A 88 0.75 7.68 -12.55
CA GLY A 88 0.27 6.47 -11.90
C GLY A 88 0.20 6.69 -10.39
N VAL A 89 -0.80 6.09 -9.74
CA VAL A 89 -1.02 6.20 -8.30
C VAL A 89 -1.36 4.83 -7.73
N PHE A 90 -0.86 4.53 -6.54
CA PHE A 90 -1.30 3.39 -5.74
C PHE A 90 -1.89 3.90 -4.43
N VAL A 91 -3.02 3.35 -4.03
CA VAL A 91 -3.63 3.59 -2.72
C VAL A 91 -3.55 2.30 -1.92
N SER A 92 -2.87 2.36 -0.78
CA SER A 92 -2.72 1.23 0.14
C SER A 92 -3.48 1.52 1.43
N ILE A 93 -4.21 0.53 1.90
CA ILE A 93 -5.03 0.60 3.11
C ILE A 93 -4.54 -0.48 4.05
N HIS A 94 -4.24 -0.11 5.29
CA HIS A 94 -3.81 -1.01 6.34
C HIS A 94 -4.75 -0.91 7.54
N GLU A 95 -4.95 -2.02 8.21
CA GLU A 95 -5.63 -2.11 9.49
C GLU A 95 -4.77 -2.92 10.45
N GLU A 96 -4.53 -2.39 11.65
CA GLU A 96 -3.66 -3.00 12.67
C GLU A 96 -2.27 -3.43 12.12
N GLY A 97 -1.69 -2.61 11.22
CA GLY A 97 -0.40 -2.86 10.58
C GLY A 97 -0.42 -3.94 9.48
N ARG A 98 -1.60 -4.48 9.13
CA ARG A 98 -1.76 -5.48 8.07
C ARG A 98 -2.38 -4.86 6.84
N LEU A 99 -1.95 -5.32 5.67
CA LEU A 99 -2.57 -4.90 4.41
C LEU A 99 -4.05 -5.30 4.40
N ARG A 100 -4.94 -4.34 4.11
CA ARG A 100 -6.40 -4.53 4.03
C ARG A 100 -6.96 -4.23 2.64
N GLY A 101 -6.23 -3.50 1.82
CA GLY A 101 -6.54 -3.24 0.42
C GLY A 101 -5.39 -2.47 -0.23
N CYS A 102 -5.12 -2.74 -1.51
CA CYS A 102 -4.12 -2.00 -2.27
C CYS A 102 -4.40 -2.16 -3.76
N ILE A 103 -4.81 -1.07 -4.40
CA ILE A 103 -4.99 -1.01 -5.85
C ILE A 103 -4.27 0.22 -6.39
N GLY A 104 -3.79 0.13 -7.60
CA GLY A 104 -3.16 1.25 -8.27
C GLY A 104 -2.97 1.01 -9.76
N THR A 105 -2.70 2.11 -10.44
CA THR A 105 -2.42 2.19 -11.88
C THR A 105 -1.00 2.68 -12.09
N PHE A 106 -0.21 1.96 -12.85
CA PHE A 106 1.16 2.41 -13.20
C PHE A 106 1.16 3.38 -14.38
N MET A 107 0.17 3.31 -15.25
CA MET A 107 -0.12 4.30 -16.30
C MET A 107 -1.39 5.03 -15.91
N PRO A 108 -1.39 6.36 -15.87
CA PRO A 108 -2.57 7.12 -15.45
C PRO A 108 -3.74 6.89 -16.41
N VAL A 109 -4.88 6.52 -15.87
CA VAL A 109 -6.15 6.33 -16.61
C VAL A 109 -7.06 7.54 -16.48
N GLN A 110 -6.81 8.41 -15.49
CA GLN A 110 -7.56 9.62 -15.23
C GLN A 110 -6.80 10.87 -15.74
N ASP A 111 -7.48 12.01 -15.76
CA ASP A 111 -6.94 13.27 -16.30
C ASP A 111 -5.90 13.94 -15.41
N ASN A 112 -5.89 13.61 -14.12
CA ASN A 112 -4.94 14.16 -13.15
C ASN A 112 -4.80 13.23 -11.94
N ILE A 113 -3.79 13.52 -11.08
CA ILE A 113 -3.49 12.74 -9.87
C ILE A 113 -4.68 12.69 -8.91
N ALA A 114 -5.40 13.79 -8.72
CA ALA A 114 -6.52 13.81 -7.77
C ALA A 114 -7.62 12.81 -8.17
N LEU A 115 -8.00 12.79 -9.44
CA LEU A 115 -8.96 11.83 -9.98
C LEU A 115 -8.41 10.39 -9.95
N GLU A 116 -7.10 10.22 -10.18
CA GLU A 116 -6.45 8.91 -10.09
C GLU A 116 -6.48 8.36 -8.64
N ILE A 117 -6.28 9.24 -7.63
CA ILE A 117 -6.44 8.88 -6.21
C ILE A 117 -7.87 8.45 -5.92
N VAL A 118 -8.87 9.23 -6.34
CA VAL A 118 -10.29 8.89 -6.12
C VAL A 118 -10.62 7.53 -6.72
N HIS A 119 -10.26 7.31 -7.97
CA HIS A 119 -10.49 6.03 -8.67
C HIS A 119 -9.84 4.84 -7.93
N ASN A 120 -8.56 4.96 -7.59
CA ASN A 120 -7.82 3.87 -6.95
C ASN A 120 -8.20 3.68 -5.47
N ALA A 121 -8.61 4.73 -4.76
CA ALA A 121 -9.13 4.65 -3.39
C ALA A 121 -10.44 3.83 -3.34
N ILE A 122 -11.36 4.08 -4.28
CA ILE A 122 -12.59 3.29 -4.41
C ILE A 122 -12.26 1.84 -4.71
N SER A 123 -11.41 1.59 -5.70
CA SER A 123 -11.03 0.22 -6.06
C SER A 123 -10.31 -0.51 -4.93
N ALA A 124 -9.43 0.19 -4.18
CA ALA A 124 -8.71 -0.42 -3.05
C ALA A 124 -9.64 -0.81 -1.89
N CYS A 125 -10.70 -0.04 -1.63
CA CYS A 125 -11.61 -0.33 -0.52
C CYS A 125 -12.76 -1.28 -0.90
N SER A 126 -13.03 -1.53 -2.19
CA SER A 126 -14.22 -2.28 -2.60
C SER A 126 -14.00 -3.36 -3.67
N GLU A 127 -12.89 -3.30 -4.42
CA GLU A 127 -12.68 -4.15 -5.61
C GLU A 127 -11.37 -4.95 -5.55
N ASP A 128 -10.60 -4.87 -4.46
CA ASP A 128 -9.39 -5.68 -4.30
C ASP A 128 -9.78 -7.17 -4.13
N PRO A 129 -9.48 -8.05 -5.10
CA PRO A 129 -9.97 -9.43 -5.08
C PRO A 129 -9.37 -10.30 -3.95
N ARG A 130 -8.42 -9.77 -3.19
CA ARG A 130 -7.79 -10.47 -2.06
C ARG A 130 -8.55 -10.30 -0.76
N PHE A 131 -9.48 -9.32 -0.70
CA PHE A 131 -10.16 -8.90 0.52
C PHE A 131 -11.65 -8.67 0.25
N ASP A 132 -12.47 -8.83 1.29
CA ASP A 132 -13.85 -8.37 1.26
C ASP A 132 -13.88 -6.84 1.28
N PRO A 133 -14.93 -6.19 0.72
CA PRO A 133 -15.09 -4.75 0.79
C PRO A 133 -14.99 -4.21 2.23
N ILE A 134 -14.38 -3.03 2.38
CA ILE A 134 -14.25 -2.37 3.69
C ILE A 134 -15.62 -1.96 4.19
N THR A 135 -15.85 -2.16 5.51
CA THR A 135 -17.07 -1.80 6.22
C THR A 135 -16.94 -0.48 6.97
N GLU A 136 -18.07 0.10 7.40
CA GLU A 136 -18.07 1.35 8.15
C GLU A 136 -17.36 1.24 9.51
N GLU A 137 -17.43 0.07 10.15
CA GLU A 137 -16.82 -0.19 11.45
C GLU A 137 -15.27 -0.19 11.40
N GLU A 138 -14.69 -0.44 10.22
CA GLU A 138 -13.25 -0.45 10.02
C GLU A 138 -12.67 0.95 9.84
N LEU A 139 -13.46 1.94 9.36
CA LEU A 139 -13.00 3.25 8.91
C LEU A 139 -12.13 4.00 9.93
N ASP A 140 -12.43 3.86 11.21
CA ASP A 140 -11.70 4.55 12.28
C ASP A 140 -10.31 3.96 12.53
N ASN A 141 -10.07 2.72 12.11
CA ASN A 141 -8.83 1.99 12.35
C ASN A 141 -7.89 1.99 11.13
N LEU A 142 -8.32 2.54 10.00
CA LEU A 142 -7.55 2.49 8.76
C LEU A 142 -6.37 3.47 8.77
N VAL A 143 -5.23 2.99 8.34
CA VAL A 143 -4.05 3.77 7.95
C VAL A 143 -3.94 3.70 6.43
N ILE A 144 -3.84 4.86 5.80
CA ILE A 144 -3.82 4.99 4.34
C ILE A 144 -2.51 5.59 3.91
N SER A 145 -1.96 5.10 2.82
CA SER A 145 -0.84 5.72 2.13
C SER A 145 -1.11 5.82 0.63
N VAL A 146 -0.52 6.85 0.02
CA VAL A 146 -0.65 7.12 -1.41
C VAL A 146 0.74 7.18 -2.03
N ASP A 147 1.01 6.30 -2.97
CA ASP A 147 2.25 6.27 -3.73
C ASP A 147 2.01 6.90 -5.11
N VAL A 148 2.67 8.02 -5.39
CA VAL A 148 2.63 8.69 -6.70
C VAL A 148 3.87 8.34 -7.49
N LEU A 149 3.68 7.79 -8.68
CA LEU A 149 4.77 7.40 -9.57
C LEU A 149 5.38 8.63 -10.25
N GLY A 150 6.71 8.66 -10.27
CA GLY A 150 7.48 9.59 -11.06
C GLY A 150 7.49 9.23 -12.55
N GLU A 151 8.33 9.92 -13.30
CA GLU A 151 8.53 9.64 -14.73
C GLU A 151 9.11 8.23 -14.91
N ILE A 152 8.65 7.56 -15.96
CA ILE A 152 9.13 6.24 -16.35
C ILE A 152 10.29 6.42 -17.32
N GLU A 153 11.45 5.87 -17.00
CA GLU A 153 12.67 5.98 -17.75
C GLU A 153 13.14 4.60 -18.24
N PRO A 154 13.60 4.46 -19.49
CA PRO A 154 14.19 3.21 -19.96
C PRO A 154 15.52 2.92 -19.23
N VAL A 155 15.80 1.65 -18.97
CA VAL A 155 17.04 1.18 -18.35
C VAL A 155 17.88 0.47 -19.40
N GLU A 156 19.02 1.06 -19.75
CA GLU A 156 20.00 0.45 -20.65
C GLU A 156 21.04 -0.40 -19.90
N ASP A 157 21.39 0.03 -18.69
CA ASP A 157 22.35 -0.66 -17.81
C ASP A 157 21.70 -0.96 -16.45
N ILE A 158 21.50 -2.24 -16.16
CA ILE A 158 20.91 -2.73 -14.90
C ILE A 158 21.76 -2.39 -13.67
N SER A 159 23.06 -2.11 -13.83
CA SER A 159 23.92 -1.70 -12.71
C SER A 159 23.54 -0.32 -12.13
N THR A 160 22.73 0.45 -12.85
CA THR A 160 22.20 1.75 -12.39
C THR A 160 20.91 1.61 -11.55
N LEU A 161 20.40 0.39 -11.38
CA LEU A 161 19.22 0.11 -10.57
C LEU A 161 19.61 -0.05 -9.10
N ASP A 162 18.71 0.42 -8.24
CA ASP A 162 18.71 0.16 -6.80
C ASP A 162 17.26 -0.15 -6.40
N PRO A 163 16.96 -1.37 -5.92
CA PRO A 163 15.60 -1.78 -5.60
C PRO A 163 14.98 -0.99 -4.43
N ARG A 164 15.79 -0.27 -3.65
CA ARG A 164 15.31 0.61 -2.58
C ARG A 164 14.87 1.98 -3.09
N ILE A 165 15.41 2.39 -4.25
CA ILE A 165 15.18 3.73 -4.82
C ILE A 165 14.20 3.66 -5.99
N TYR A 166 14.34 2.64 -6.83
CA TYR A 166 13.60 2.52 -8.08
C TYR A 166 12.66 1.34 -8.07
N GLY A 167 11.40 1.61 -8.40
CA GLY A 167 10.52 0.59 -8.93
C GLY A 167 10.89 0.26 -10.37
N ILE A 168 10.52 -0.92 -10.84
CA ILE A 168 10.76 -1.36 -12.21
C ILE A 168 9.49 -1.82 -12.89
N ILE A 169 9.49 -1.66 -14.22
CA ILE A 169 8.54 -2.29 -15.12
C ILE A 169 9.34 -3.20 -16.04
N VAL A 170 8.98 -4.47 -16.09
CA VAL A 170 9.51 -5.41 -17.07
C VAL A 170 8.47 -5.69 -18.13
N SER A 171 8.88 -5.79 -19.39
CA SER A 171 7.97 -6.07 -20.50
C SER A 171 8.58 -7.02 -21.53
N HIS A 172 7.73 -7.93 -22.07
CA HIS A 172 8.03 -8.81 -23.18
C HIS A 172 6.76 -8.99 -24.03
N GLY A 173 6.75 -8.44 -25.25
CA GLY A 173 5.55 -8.43 -26.09
C GLY A 173 4.40 -7.70 -25.41
N SER A 174 3.28 -8.39 -25.16
CA SER A 174 2.12 -7.86 -24.43
C SER A 174 2.18 -8.10 -22.91
N LYS A 175 3.12 -8.91 -22.43
CA LYS A 175 3.29 -9.20 -21.02
C LYS A 175 3.97 -8.01 -20.33
N ARG A 176 3.48 -7.61 -19.16
CA ARG A 176 4.05 -6.52 -18.38
C ARG A 176 3.91 -6.78 -16.90
N GLY A 177 4.98 -6.57 -16.14
CA GLY A 177 5.00 -6.70 -14.69
C GLY A 177 5.65 -5.49 -14.05
N LEU A 178 5.11 -5.07 -12.93
CA LEU A 178 5.61 -3.94 -12.16
C LEU A 178 5.95 -4.38 -10.74
N LEU A 179 7.03 -3.83 -10.21
CA LEU A 179 7.38 -3.93 -8.80
C LEU A 179 7.75 -2.54 -8.27
N LEU A 180 7.14 -2.14 -7.15
CA LEU A 180 7.45 -0.89 -6.48
C LEU A 180 8.84 -0.96 -5.83
N PRO A 181 9.47 0.18 -5.53
CA PRO A 181 10.72 0.20 -4.77
C PRO A 181 10.51 -0.12 -3.29
N ASP A 182 11.61 -0.39 -2.59
CA ASP A 182 11.69 -0.56 -1.13
C ASP A 182 10.72 -1.60 -0.54
N LEU A 183 10.63 -2.75 -1.19
CA LEU A 183 9.81 -3.86 -0.72
C LEU A 183 10.62 -4.80 0.18
N GLU A 184 10.03 -5.22 1.29
CA GLU A 184 10.64 -6.20 2.20
C GLU A 184 10.92 -7.52 1.46
N GLY A 185 12.13 -8.06 1.63
CA GLY A 185 12.58 -9.28 0.96
C GLY A 185 13.00 -9.10 -0.49
N VAL A 186 13.11 -7.86 -0.97
CA VAL A 186 13.62 -7.51 -2.30
C VAL A 186 14.90 -6.68 -2.15
N ASP A 187 16.01 -7.37 -1.86
CA ASP A 187 17.27 -6.72 -1.54
C ASP A 187 18.20 -6.54 -2.73
N THR A 188 17.99 -7.30 -3.81
CA THR A 188 18.84 -7.25 -5.01
C THR A 188 18.06 -6.90 -6.27
N VAL A 189 18.75 -6.28 -7.23
CA VAL A 189 18.20 -6.00 -8.58
C VAL A 189 17.74 -7.30 -9.27
N THR A 190 18.46 -8.39 -9.05
CA THR A 190 18.12 -9.69 -9.62
C THR A 190 16.78 -10.19 -9.08
N ASP A 191 16.58 -10.14 -7.77
CA ASP A 191 15.31 -10.55 -7.13
C ASP A 191 14.16 -9.67 -7.62
N GLN A 192 14.40 -8.35 -7.70
CA GLN A 192 13.41 -7.40 -8.20
C GLN A 192 12.95 -7.73 -9.62
N ILE A 193 13.90 -8.01 -10.53
CA ILE A 193 13.61 -8.38 -11.93
C ILE A 193 12.88 -9.72 -11.98
N GLN A 194 13.34 -10.73 -11.23
CA GLN A 194 12.73 -12.05 -11.22
C GLN A 194 11.27 -12.01 -10.74
N ILE A 195 11.01 -11.29 -9.66
CA ILE A 195 9.66 -11.13 -9.11
C ILE A 195 8.76 -10.39 -10.12
N ALA A 196 9.26 -9.32 -10.74
CA ALA A 196 8.50 -8.57 -11.74
C ALA A 196 8.19 -9.44 -12.98
N CYS A 197 9.16 -10.24 -13.45
CA CYS A 197 8.96 -11.20 -14.55
C CYS A 197 7.93 -12.28 -14.18
N HIS A 198 8.03 -12.84 -12.97
CA HIS A 198 7.07 -13.83 -12.50
C HIS A 198 5.64 -13.28 -12.47
N LYS A 199 5.46 -12.07 -11.95
CA LYS A 199 4.15 -11.35 -11.94
C LYS A 199 3.58 -11.15 -13.34
N ALA A 200 4.46 -10.95 -14.34
CA ALA A 200 4.07 -10.77 -15.74
C ALA A 200 3.84 -12.08 -16.50
N GLY A 201 4.19 -13.23 -15.91
CA GLY A 201 4.24 -14.51 -16.64
C GLY A 201 5.32 -14.55 -17.72
N ILE A 202 6.42 -13.80 -17.50
CA ILE A 202 7.61 -13.82 -18.36
C ILE A 202 8.55 -14.91 -17.84
N HIS A 203 8.98 -15.81 -18.73
CA HIS A 203 9.83 -16.94 -18.39
C HIS A 203 11.31 -16.60 -18.53
N GLU A 204 12.15 -17.36 -17.84
CA GLU A 204 13.60 -17.24 -17.95
C GLU A 204 14.06 -17.46 -19.40
N GLY A 205 14.99 -16.59 -19.87
CA GLY A 205 15.49 -16.61 -21.25
C GLY A 205 14.67 -15.77 -22.24
N GLU A 206 13.49 -15.27 -21.90
CA GLU A 206 12.76 -14.32 -22.73
C GLU A 206 13.45 -12.95 -22.68
N LYS A 207 13.61 -12.30 -23.84
CA LYS A 207 14.24 -10.96 -23.93
C LYS A 207 13.30 -9.91 -23.36
N ILE A 208 13.68 -9.29 -22.24
CA ILE A 208 12.89 -8.26 -21.59
C ILE A 208 13.39 -6.84 -21.91
N LYS A 209 12.48 -5.89 -21.84
CA LYS A 209 12.79 -4.46 -21.66
C LYS A 209 12.55 -4.11 -20.21
N ILE A 210 13.40 -3.25 -19.66
CA ILE A 210 13.27 -2.75 -18.29
C ILE A 210 13.12 -1.24 -18.35
N GLU A 211 12.15 -0.73 -17.61
CA GLU A 211 11.95 0.69 -17.34
C GLU A 211 11.98 0.86 -15.82
N ARG A 212 12.43 2.01 -15.33
CA ARG A 212 12.46 2.35 -13.91
C ARG A 212 11.63 3.59 -13.63
N PHE A 213 11.21 3.74 -12.39
CA PHE A 213 10.54 4.94 -11.90
C PHE A 213 10.84 5.13 -10.41
N LYS A 214 10.71 6.36 -9.94
CA LYS A 214 10.70 6.67 -8.50
C LYS A 214 9.28 6.75 -8.01
N VAL A 215 9.11 6.62 -6.70
CA VAL A 215 7.84 6.78 -6.02
C VAL A 215 7.97 7.91 -5.00
N ILE A 216 6.97 8.77 -4.93
CA ILE A 216 6.79 9.71 -3.83
C ILE A 216 5.68 9.11 -2.96
N ARG A 217 6.05 8.72 -1.74
CA ARG A 217 5.11 8.19 -0.76
C ARG A 217 4.57 9.32 0.10
N HIS A 218 3.27 9.31 0.26
CA HIS A 218 2.48 10.17 1.13
C HIS A 218 1.84 9.29 2.21
N ASP A 219 2.09 9.61 3.49
CA ASP A 219 1.65 8.85 4.67
C ASP A 219 0.77 9.72 5.59
#